data_ca3941b8a7827c4a5df6ce1786232913
#
_entry.id   ca3941b8a7827c4a5df6ce1786232913
#
_cell.length_a   1.000
_cell.length_b   1.000
_cell.length_c   1.000
_cell.angle_alpha   90.00
_cell.angle_beta   90.00
_cell.angle_gamma   90.00
#
_symmetry.space_group_name_H-M   'P 1'
#
loop_
_entity.id
_entity.type
_entity.pdbx_description
1 polymer ?
#
loop_
_entity_poly.entity_id
_entity_poly.type
_entity_poly.pdbx_seq_one_letter_code
_entity_poly.pdbx_strand_id
1 'polypeptide(L)'
;MALISLRQMLDHAAEQGYGVPAFNVNNLEQMRAIMEAADETDSPVIVQASAGARKYAGATFLRHLILSAIEEWPHIPVCMHQDHGTSPAVCQRSIQLGFSSVMMDGSLGEDGKTPSTYEYNVDVTRRTVEMAHACGVSVEGELGCLGSLETGQAGEEDGIGAEGT
;
A
#
# COMPACT_ATOMS: atom_id res chain seq x y z
N MET A 1 3.11 -16.00 12.65
CA MET A 1 2.11 -15.49 11.66
C MET A 1 2.90 -14.70 10.64
N ALA A 2 2.79 -15.07 9.37
CA ALA A 2 3.56 -14.42 8.29
C ALA A 2 3.06 -12.99 7.93
N LEU A 3 1.78 -12.68 8.23
CA LEU A 3 1.24 -11.34 8.02
C LEU A 3 1.70 -10.39 9.13
N ILE A 4 2.46 -9.36 8.76
CA ILE A 4 3.01 -8.35 9.67
C ILE A 4 2.66 -6.94 9.24
N SER A 5 2.80 -5.97 10.15
CA SER A 5 2.61 -4.56 9.80
C SER A 5 3.78 -4.03 8.97
N LEU A 6 3.53 -2.99 8.16
CA LEU A 6 4.59 -2.33 7.40
C LEU A 6 5.66 -1.75 8.35
N ARG A 7 5.25 -1.20 9.48
CA ARG A 7 6.15 -0.64 10.48
C ARG A 7 7.15 -1.69 11.00
N GLN A 8 6.69 -2.88 11.38
CA GLN A 8 7.57 -3.95 11.84
C GLN A 8 8.58 -4.37 10.77
N MET A 9 8.14 -4.48 9.52
CA MET A 9 8.99 -4.85 8.40
C MET A 9 10.05 -3.79 8.12
N LEU A 10 9.65 -2.51 8.05
CA LEU A 10 10.57 -1.42 7.73
C LEU A 10 11.52 -1.07 8.88
N ASP A 11 11.09 -1.15 10.13
CA ASP A 11 11.99 -0.97 11.28
C ASP A 11 13.11 -2.02 11.25
N HIS A 12 12.79 -3.30 11.03
CA HIS A 12 13.79 -4.36 10.88
C HIS A 12 14.72 -4.12 9.68
N ALA A 13 14.15 -3.73 8.53
CA ALA A 13 14.96 -3.44 7.34
C ALA A 13 15.94 -2.28 7.57
N ALA A 14 15.49 -1.22 8.25
CA ALA A 14 16.34 -0.07 8.61
C ALA A 14 17.45 -0.46 9.59
N GLU A 15 17.14 -1.26 10.62
CA GLU A 15 18.13 -1.75 11.59
C GLU A 15 19.20 -2.65 10.95
N GLN A 16 18.81 -3.47 9.97
CA GLN A 16 19.71 -4.40 9.28
C GLN A 16 20.31 -3.85 7.98
N GLY A 17 19.88 -2.66 7.53
CA GLY A 17 20.46 -1.98 6.38
C GLY A 17 20.13 -2.59 5.01
N TYR A 18 18.89 -3.09 4.82
CA TYR A 18 18.44 -3.60 3.52
C TYR A 18 17.11 -2.95 3.06
N GLY A 19 16.84 -3.03 1.76
CA GLY A 19 15.58 -2.58 1.17
C GLY A 19 14.56 -3.72 1.09
N VAL A 20 13.28 -3.39 1.26
CA VAL A 20 12.17 -4.36 1.08
C VAL A 20 11.43 -4.02 -0.21
N PRO A 21 11.25 -4.98 -1.13
CA PRO A 21 10.49 -4.73 -2.34
C PRO A 21 8.98 -4.68 -2.06
N ALA A 22 8.29 -3.79 -2.78
CA ALA A 22 6.84 -3.70 -2.81
C ALA A 22 6.33 -4.05 -4.22
N PHE A 23 5.55 -5.11 -4.33
CA PHE A 23 5.07 -5.63 -5.62
C PHE A 23 3.56 -5.50 -5.74
N ASN A 24 3.12 -4.89 -6.84
CA ASN A 24 1.71 -4.86 -7.21
C ASN A 24 1.21 -6.26 -7.58
N VAL A 25 0.05 -6.64 -7.05
CA VAL A 25 -0.60 -7.91 -7.36
C VAL A 25 -2.04 -7.69 -7.85
N ASN A 26 -2.37 -8.35 -8.97
CA ASN A 26 -3.69 -8.29 -9.58
C ASN A 26 -4.28 -9.69 -9.86
N ASN A 27 -3.46 -10.73 -9.92
CA ASN A 27 -3.85 -12.08 -10.31
C ASN A 27 -3.00 -13.17 -9.64
N LEU A 28 -3.37 -14.42 -9.88
CA LEU A 28 -2.73 -15.60 -9.30
C LEU A 28 -1.28 -15.74 -9.73
N GLU A 29 -0.99 -15.52 -11.00
CA GLU A 29 0.34 -15.71 -11.58
C GLU A 29 1.36 -14.74 -10.97
N GLN A 30 0.97 -13.49 -10.82
CA GLN A 30 1.80 -12.48 -10.14
C GLN A 30 2.02 -12.84 -8.67
N MET A 31 0.96 -13.22 -7.95
CA MET A 31 1.06 -13.57 -6.53
C MET A 31 2.01 -14.75 -6.33
N ARG A 32 1.90 -15.81 -7.14
CA ARG A 32 2.79 -16.96 -7.07
C ARG A 32 4.23 -16.61 -7.37
N ALA A 33 4.49 -15.87 -8.46
CA ALA A 33 5.83 -15.46 -8.84
C ALA A 33 6.51 -14.62 -7.74
N ILE A 34 5.77 -13.71 -7.09
CA ILE A 34 6.27 -12.90 -5.97
C ILE A 34 6.66 -13.81 -4.79
N MET A 35 5.79 -14.74 -4.40
CA MET A 35 6.06 -15.59 -3.24
C MET A 35 7.13 -16.65 -3.51
N GLU A 36 7.16 -17.22 -4.71
CA GLU A 36 8.23 -18.15 -5.12
C GLU A 36 9.61 -17.45 -5.09
N ALA A 37 9.69 -16.21 -5.58
CA ALA A 37 10.93 -15.42 -5.49
C ALA A 37 11.30 -15.04 -4.05
N ALA A 38 10.32 -14.70 -3.22
CA ALA A 38 10.54 -14.39 -1.81
C ALA A 38 11.05 -15.62 -1.04
N ASP A 39 10.49 -16.80 -1.33
CA ASP A 39 10.91 -18.09 -0.77
C ASP A 39 12.34 -18.48 -1.19
N GLU A 40 12.65 -18.39 -2.48
CA GLU A 40 13.98 -18.68 -3.01
C GLU A 40 15.09 -17.79 -2.41
N THR A 41 14.74 -16.57 -2.02
CA THR A 41 15.69 -15.57 -1.49
C THR A 41 15.61 -15.41 0.03
N ASP A 42 14.72 -16.16 0.70
CA ASP A 42 14.42 -16.04 2.14
C ASP A 42 14.20 -14.56 2.55
N SER A 43 13.37 -13.85 1.78
CA SER A 43 13.21 -12.40 1.88
C SER A 43 11.79 -11.98 2.26
N PRO A 44 11.62 -11.00 3.14
CA PRO A 44 10.32 -10.39 3.39
C PRO A 44 9.82 -9.61 2.17
N VAL A 45 8.52 -9.49 2.03
CA VAL A 45 7.91 -8.83 0.87
C VAL A 45 6.68 -8.00 1.23
N ILE A 46 6.54 -6.85 0.58
CA ILE A 46 5.31 -6.06 0.59
C ILE A 46 4.49 -6.45 -0.65
N VAL A 47 3.30 -6.99 -0.42
CA VAL A 47 2.33 -7.27 -1.48
C VAL A 47 1.30 -6.16 -1.47
N GLN A 48 1.28 -5.37 -2.54
CA GLN A 48 0.41 -4.20 -2.59
C GLN A 48 -0.70 -4.31 -3.63
N ALA A 49 -1.86 -3.77 -3.28
CA ALA A 49 -3.05 -3.77 -4.12
C ALA A 49 -3.74 -2.42 -4.09
N SER A 50 -3.76 -1.73 -5.23
CA SER A 50 -4.48 -0.48 -5.41
C SER A 50 -6.00 -0.68 -5.38
N ALA A 51 -6.77 0.41 -5.31
CA ALA A 51 -8.20 0.36 -5.52
C ALA A 51 -8.56 -0.18 -6.91
N GLY A 52 -7.76 0.14 -7.93
CA GLY A 52 -7.88 -0.39 -9.28
C GLY A 52 -7.70 -1.91 -9.34
N ALA A 53 -6.66 -2.44 -8.70
CA ALA A 53 -6.42 -3.89 -8.59
C ALA A 53 -7.60 -4.62 -7.94
N ARG A 54 -8.14 -4.07 -6.85
CA ARG A 54 -9.32 -4.63 -6.16
C ARG A 54 -10.59 -4.55 -6.99
N LYS A 55 -10.75 -3.50 -7.79
CA LYS A 55 -11.88 -3.40 -8.72
C LYS A 55 -11.77 -4.40 -9.88
N TYR A 56 -10.57 -4.60 -10.41
CA TYR A 56 -10.29 -5.57 -11.47
C TYR A 56 -10.50 -7.02 -11.02
N ALA A 57 -9.81 -7.43 -9.97
CA ALA A 57 -9.82 -8.82 -9.50
C ALA A 57 -11.03 -9.17 -8.63
N GLY A 58 -11.72 -8.16 -8.07
CA GLY A 58 -12.70 -8.31 -7.02
C GLY A 58 -12.04 -8.30 -5.63
N ALA A 59 -12.47 -7.39 -4.78
CA ALA A 59 -11.83 -7.15 -3.48
C ALA A 59 -11.77 -8.40 -2.59
N THR A 60 -12.83 -9.21 -2.59
CA THR A 60 -12.88 -10.46 -1.82
C THR A 60 -11.95 -11.52 -2.40
N PHE A 61 -11.93 -11.68 -3.72
CA PHE A 61 -11.04 -12.62 -4.39
C PHE A 61 -9.57 -12.27 -4.14
N LEU A 62 -9.19 -11.00 -4.34
CA LEU A 62 -7.81 -10.54 -4.13
C LEU A 62 -7.36 -10.69 -2.68
N ARG A 63 -8.26 -10.37 -1.72
CA ARG A 63 -8.01 -10.62 -0.31
C ARG A 63 -7.68 -12.10 -0.04
N HIS A 64 -8.51 -13.01 -0.51
CA HIS A 64 -8.29 -14.44 -0.28
C HIS A 64 -7.09 -14.99 -1.05
N LEU A 65 -6.81 -14.46 -2.23
CA LEU A 65 -5.59 -14.81 -2.97
C LEU A 65 -4.33 -14.49 -2.15
N ILE A 66 -4.25 -13.28 -1.59
CA ILE A 66 -3.11 -12.87 -0.77
C ILE A 66 -3.05 -13.69 0.53
N LEU A 67 -4.18 -13.89 1.21
CA LEU A 67 -4.20 -14.69 2.44
C LEU A 67 -3.82 -16.15 2.20
N SER A 68 -4.26 -16.75 1.10
CA SER A 68 -3.87 -18.11 0.73
C SER A 68 -2.37 -18.22 0.48
N ALA A 69 -1.76 -17.22 -0.16
CA ALA A 69 -0.33 -17.19 -0.35
C ALA A 69 0.42 -17.07 0.99
N ILE A 70 -0.06 -16.25 1.91
CA ILE A 70 0.52 -16.13 3.27
C ILE A 70 0.43 -17.46 4.04
N GLU A 71 -0.64 -18.23 3.84
CA GLU A 71 -0.81 -19.56 4.46
C GLU A 71 0.10 -20.62 3.82
N GLU A 72 0.31 -20.54 2.50
CA GLU A 72 1.19 -21.47 1.74
C GLU A 72 2.67 -21.28 2.08
N TRP A 73 3.10 -20.02 2.31
CA TRP A 73 4.48 -19.65 2.70
C TRP A 73 4.54 -19.03 4.11
N PRO A 74 4.24 -19.80 5.18
CA PRO A 74 4.06 -19.25 6.53
C PRO A 74 5.37 -18.73 7.16
N HIS A 75 6.52 -19.05 6.60
CA HIS A 75 7.84 -18.60 7.05
C HIS A 75 8.26 -17.26 6.43
N ILE A 76 7.65 -16.85 5.31
CA ILE A 76 7.97 -15.56 4.68
C ILE A 76 7.14 -14.42 5.32
N PRO A 77 7.80 -13.40 5.89
CA PRO A 77 7.09 -12.22 6.40
C PRO A 77 6.47 -11.42 5.25
N VAL A 78 5.16 -11.23 5.30
CA VAL A 78 4.42 -10.49 4.27
C VAL A 78 3.69 -9.31 4.89
N CYS A 79 3.81 -8.13 4.28
CA CYS A 79 2.93 -7.00 4.54
C CYS A 79 1.88 -6.92 3.43
N MET A 80 0.61 -6.97 3.80
CA MET A 80 -0.50 -6.75 2.88
C MET A 80 -0.84 -5.26 2.88
N HIS A 81 -0.42 -4.56 1.82
CA HIS A 81 -0.47 -3.12 1.71
C HIS A 81 -1.50 -2.62 0.70
N GLN A 82 -2.29 -1.63 1.10
CA GLN A 82 -3.16 -0.91 0.16
C GLN A 82 -2.42 0.30 -0.39
N ASP A 83 -2.23 0.30 -1.68
CA ASP A 83 -1.55 1.32 -2.45
C ASP A 83 -2.54 2.41 -2.91
N HIS A 84 -2.13 3.69 -2.84
CA HIS A 84 -2.89 4.88 -3.25
C HIS A 84 -4.36 4.91 -2.83
N GLY A 85 -4.62 5.08 -1.54
CA GLY A 85 -5.97 5.33 -1.03
C GLY A 85 -6.38 6.78 -1.22
N THR A 86 -7.35 7.03 -2.08
CA THR A 86 -7.81 8.39 -2.44
C THR A 86 -8.67 9.08 -1.38
N SER A 87 -8.98 8.39 -0.29
CA SER A 87 -9.73 8.95 0.84
C SER A 87 -9.61 8.08 2.09
N PRO A 88 -9.87 8.63 3.30
CA PRO A 88 -9.95 7.84 4.52
C PRO A 88 -10.95 6.67 4.44
N ALA A 89 -12.06 6.82 3.71
CA ALA A 89 -13.05 5.77 3.52
C ALA A 89 -12.50 4.59 2.70
N VAL A 90 -11.67 4.84 1.69
CA VAL A 90 -10.98 3.80 0.91
C VAL A 90 -9.99 3.04 1.81
N CYS A 91 -9.22 3.74 2.64
CA CYS A 91 -8.31 3.15 3.61
C CYS A 91 -9.08 2.31 4.65
N GLN A 92 -10.19 2.83 5.19
CA GLN A 92 -11.06 2.09 6.11
C GLN A 92 -11.54 0.77 5.51
N ARG A 93 -11.96 0.79 4.25
CA ARG A 93 -12.40 -0.42 3.57
C ARG A 93 -11.29 -1.45 3.44
N SER A 94 -10.06 -1.02 3.21
CA SER A 94 -8.89 -1.89 3.16
C SER A 94 -8.59 -2.51 4.52
N ILE A 95 -8.64 -1.73 5.59
CA ILE A 95 -8.51 -2.23 6.97
C ILE A 95 -9.55 -3.31 7.26
N GLN A 96 -10.81 -3.11 6.88
CA GLN A 96 -11.88 -4.11 7.03
C GLN A 96 -11.62 -5.39 6.22
N LEU A 97 -10.88 -5.30 5.12
CA LEU A 97 -10.46 -6.44 4.32
C LEU A 97 -9.23 -7.17 4.89
N GLY A 98 -8.64 -6.66 5.98
CA GLY A 98 -7.50 -7.29 6.67
C GLY A 98 -6.13 -6.83 6.17
N PHE A 99 -6.05 -5.72 5.46
CA PHE A 99 -4.77 -5.10 5.11
C PHE A 99 -4.02 -4.67 6.37
N SER A 100 -2.74 -4.99 6.46
CA SER A 100 -1.87 -4.65 7.60
C SER A 100 -1.18 -3.29 7.44
N SER A 101 -1.34 -2.68 6.27
CA SER A 101 -0.87 -1.33 5.94
C SER A 101 -1.76 -0.68 4.89
N VAL A 102 -1.91 0.63 4.98
CA VAL A 102 -2.64 1.45 3.99
C VAL A 102 -1.87 2.72 3.68
N MET A 103 -1.88 3.14 2.43
CA MET A 103 -1.37 4.44 2.01
C MET A 103 -2.55 5.41 1.85
N MET A 104 -2.50 6.53 2.56
CA MET A 104 -3.40 7.65 2.34
C MET A 104 -2.73 8.64 1.39
N ASP A 105 -3.18 8.64 0.16
CA ASP A 105 -2.71 9.58 -0.84
C ASP A 105 -3.56 10.86 -0.80
N GLY A 106 -3.09 11.83 -0.02
CA GLY A 106 -3.70 13.14 0.10
C GLY A 106 -3.13 14.18 -0.86
N SER A 107 -2.30 13.77 -1.82
CA SER A 107 -1.69 14.67 -2.82
C SER A 107 -2.72 15.23 -3.82
N LEU A 108 -3.82 14.52 -4.02
CA LEU A 108 -4.95 14.94 -4.83
C LEU A 108 -6.17 15.24 -3.95
N GLY A 109 -7.00 16.17 -4.38
CA GLY A 109 -8.27 16.48 -3.73
C GLY A 109 -9.30 15.36 -3.85
N GLU A 110 -10.50 15.57 -3.29
CA GLU A 110 -11.59 14.58 -3.32
C GLU A 110 -12.04 14.20 -4.73
N ASP A 111 -11.76 15.04 -5.74
CA ASP A 111 -12.04 14.76 -7.15
C ASP A 111 -11.05 13.75 -7.77
N GLY A 112 -9.97 13.41 -7.06
CA GLY A 112 -8.91 12.52 -7.49
C GLY A 112 -8.11 13.02 -8.71
N LYS A 113 -8.12 14.34 -8.96
CA LYS A 113 -7.49 14.96 -10.14
C LYS A 113 -6.74 16.25 -9.84
N THR A 114 -7.31 17.09 -9.00
CA THR A 114 -6.74 18.41 -8.69
C THR A 114 -5.71 18.24 -7.59
N PRO A 115 -4.45 18.72 -7.76
CA PRO A 115 -3.47 18.75 -6.68
C PRO A 115 -4.04 19.41 -5.43
N SER A 116 -3.86 18.77 -4.30
CA SER A 116 -4.38 19.27 -3.01
C SER A 116 -3.38 20.22 -2.35
N THR A 117 -3.83 20.83 -1.23
CA THR A 117 -2.93 21.59 -0.36
C THR A 117 -2.27 20.66 0.67
N TYR A 118 -1.14 21.11 1.22
CA TYR A 118 -0.46 20.41 2.31
C TYR A 118 -1.38 20.21 3.52
N GLU A 119 -2.17 21.23 3.88
CA GLU A 119 -3.10 21.17 5.01
C GLU A 119 -4.19 20.10 4.80
N TYR A 120 -4.72 20.00 3.58
CA TYR A 120 -5.67 18.92 3.24
C TYR A 120 -5.01 17.55 3.37
N ASN A 121 -3.81 17.38 2.81
CA ASN A 121 -3.06 16.13 2.89
C ASN A 121 -2.80 15.72 4.35
N VAL A 122 -2.34 16.65 5.17
CA VAL A 122 -2.13 16.42 6.61
C VAL A 122 -3.43 16.02 7.32
N ASP A 123 -4.56 16.66 7.00
CA ASP A 123 -5.85 16.37 7.66
C ASP A 123 -6.34 14.95 7.31
N VAL A 124 -6.38 14.58 6.03
CA VAL A 124 -6.88 13.26 5.62
C VAL A 124 -5.96 12.14 6.07
N THR A 125 -4.64 12.38 6.06
CA THR A 125 -3.65 11.42 6.56
C THR A 125 -3.79 11.23 8.07
N ARG A 126 -3.92 12.30 8.84
CA ARG A 126 -4.16 12.24 10.30
C ARG A 126 -5.41 11.42 10.64
N ARG A 127 -6.53 11.68 9.96
CA ARG A 127 -7.79 10.92 10.15
C ARG A 127 -7.62 9.44 9.84
N THR A 128 -6.85 9.12 8.82
CA THR A 128 -6.51 7.74 8.48
C THR A 128 -5.62 7.10 9.55
N VAL A 129 -4.62 7.82 10.06
CA VAL A 129 -3.73 7.37 11.15
C VAL A 129 -4.52 7.04 12.42
N GLU A 130 -5.42 7.95 12.86
CA GLU A 130 -6.23 7.72 14.06
C GLU A 130 -7.04 6.40 13.96
N MET A 131 -7.65 6.16 12.80
CA MET A 131 -8.43 4.95 12.55
C MET A 131 -7.55 3.69 12.43
N ALA A 132 -6.48 3.76 11.64
CA ALA A 132 -5.63 2.62 11.34
C ALA A 132 -4.82 2.16 12.55
N HIS A 133 -4.23 3.09 13.29
CA HIS A 133 -3.45 2.76 14.48
C HIS A 133 -4.30 2.13 15.58
N ALA A 134 -5.56 2.50 15.71
CA ALA A 134 -6.51 1.83 16.62
C ALA A 134 -6.72 0.35 16.27
N CYS A 135 -6.44 -0.05 15.03
CA CYS A 135 -6.53 -1.43 14.53
C CYS A 135 -5.15 -2.11 14.39
N GLY A 136 -4.05 -1.46 14.78
CA GLY A 136 -2.68 -1.99 14.61
C GLY A 136 -2.19 -1.99 13.14
N VAL A 137 -2.82 -1.17 12.29
CA VAL A 137 -2.49 -1.04 10.86
C VAL A 137 -1.57 0.15 10.65
N SER A 138 -0.50 -0.02 9.86
CA SER A 138 0.42 1.05 9.50
C SER A 138 -0.19 1.99 8.46
N VAL A 139 0.25 3.26 8.49
CA VAL A 139 -0.16 4.26 7.50
C VAL A 139 1.07 4.84 6.82
N GLU A 140 1.02 4.89 5.50
CA GLU A 140 1.92 5.62 4.63
C GLU A 140 1.21 6.89 4.15
N GLY A 141 1.94 7.98 3.98
CA GLY A 141 1.46 9.24 3.40
C GLY A 141 2.20 9.56 2.11
N GLU A 142 1.58 10.33 1.24
CA GLU A 142 2.17 10.83 -0.01
C GLU A 142 2.52 12.31 0.15
N LEU A 143 3.75 12.70 -0.18
CA LEU A 143 4.15 14.11 -0.25
C LEU A 143 4.38 14.49 -1.72
N GLY A 144 3.72 15.56 -2.14
CA GLY A 144 3.72 15.98 -3.54
C GLY A 144 2.79 15.11 -4.40
N CYS A 145 2.49 15.60 -5.58
CA CYS A 145 1.63 14.89 -6.53
C CYS A 145 2.54 14.17 -7.55
N LEU A 146 2.65 12.85 -7.44
CA LEU A 146 3.30 12.06 -8.48
C LEU A 146 2.37 11.89 -9.67
N GLY A 147 2.93 11.98 -10.89
CA GLY A 147 2.19 11.66 -12.09
C GLY A 147 1.72 10.22 -12.07
N SER A 148 0.45 10.00 -12.36
CA SER A 148 -0.15 8.66 -12.38
C SER A 148 -0.74 8.38 -13.76
N LEU A 149 -0.48 7.19 -14.28
CA LEU A 149 -1.15 6.69 -15.47
C LEU A 149 -2.67 6.53 -15.25
N GLU A 150 -3.09 6.33 -14.01
CA GLU A 150 -4.51 6.20 -13.65
C GLU A 150 -5.24 7.55 -13.71
N THR A 151 -4.56 8.65 -13.39
CA THR A 151 -5.14 10.00 -13.43
C THR A 151 -4.90 10.72 -14.76
N GLY A 152 -4.01 10.19 -15.61
CA GLY A 152 -3.62 10.81 -16.88
C GLY A 152 -2.82 12.12 -16.73
N GLN A 153 -2.36 12.42 -15.52
CA GLN A 153 -1.46 13.54 -15.25
C GLN A 153 -0.01 13.03 -15.23
N ALA A 154 0.84 13.62 -16.08
CA ALA A 154 2.26 13.38 -16.04
C ALA A 154 2.89 14.34 -15.01
N GLY A 155 3.35 13.80 -13.87
CA GLY A 155 4.31 14.48 -13.01
C GLY A 155 5.73 14.28 -13.56
N GLU A 156 6.67 15.11 -13.17
CA GLU A 156 8.07 14.84 -13.43
C GLU A 156 8.51 13.62 -12.60
N GLU A 157 9.31 12.73 -13.20
CA GLU A 157 9.77 11.47 -12.59
C GLU A 157 10.75 11.64 -11.41
N ASP A 158 11.00 12.86 -10.98
CA ASP A 158 11.96 13.18 -9.90
C ASP A 158 11.37 13.05 -8.47
N GLY A 159 10.12 12.68 -8.35
CA GLY A 159 9.42 12.59 -7.05
C GLY A 159 9.16 13.94 -6.37
N ILE A 160 9.53 15.03 -7.02
CA ILE A 160 9.24 16.39 -6.59
C ILE A 160 8.16 16.91 -7.53
N GLY A 161 6.90 16.65 -7.16
CA GLY A 161 5.78 17.14 -7.95
C GLY A 161 5.93 18.63 -8.24
N ALA A 162 5.84 19.00 -9.51
CA ALA A 162 5.80 20.39 -9.90
C ALA A 162 4.58 21.03 -9.25
N GLU A 163 4.80 21.94 -8.35
CA GLU A 163 3.84 22.77 -7.63
C GLU A 163 3.08 22.08 -6.48
N GLY A 164 3.51 22.41 -5.32
CA GLY A 164 2.73 22.38 -4.08
C GLY A 164 2.96 21.16 -3.22
N THR A 165 3.61 21.46 -2.33
CA THR A 165 3.59 21.30 -0.89
C THR A 165 4.91 21.70 -0.33
#